data_63ddee9985dc20b1fa371c230b190524
#
_entry.id   63ddee9985dc20b1fa371c230b190524
#
_cell.length_a   1.000
_cell.length_b   1.000
_cell.length_c   1.000
_cell.angle_alpha   90.00
_cell.angle_beta   90.00
_cell.angle_gamma   90.00
#
_symmetry.space_group_name_H-M   'P 1'
#
loop_
_entity.id
_entity.type
_entity.pdbx_description
1 polymer ?
#
loop_
_entity_poly.entity_id
_entity_poly.type
_entity_poly.pdbx_seq_one_letter_code
_entity_poly.pdbx_strand_id
1 'polypeptide(L)'
;LNMPPYEKYSPNVGRMSGMLPGLFENGGVYCHATGFKILMDCKLGRAEKALCTLKKIMPDSEKNPSTQSGAEPYVFTNCYSTHPKYYGKSYWSWTTGTSAWCMKGLYEGIMGVKRGYDGLEITPCFPKEWERAEMTRHFRNADYHIVIENPQCRKAVTSVIIADGTQI
;
A
#
# COMPACT_ATOMS: atom_id res chain seq x y z
N LEU A 1 -10.30 -10.48 -5.01
CA LEU A 1 -9.69 -11.17 -6.15
C LEU A 1 -10.28 -12.57 -6.25
N ASN A 2 -10.83 -12.90 -7.40
CA ASN A 2 -11.36 -14.23 -7.64
C ASN A 2 -10.24 -15.13 -8.17
N MET A 3 -9.90 -16.19 -7.44
CA MET A 3 -8.90 -17.18 -7.84
C MET A 3 -9.38 -18.58 -7.46
N PRO A 4 -9.46 -19.52 -8.41
CA PRO A 4 -9.17 -19.33 -9.84
C PRO A 4 -10.16 -18.38 -10.53
N PRO A 5 -9.78 -17.77 -11.66
CA PRO A 5 -10.70 -16.91 -12.40
C PRO A 5 -11.85 -17.71 -13.04
N TYR A 6 -12.96 -17.05 -13.28
CA TYR A 6 -14.04 -17.64 -14.10
C TYR A 6 -13.60 -17.73 -15.55
N GLU A 7 -13.76 -18.92 -16.14
CA GLU A 7 -13.44 -19.15 -17.54
C GLU A 7 -14.65 -18.93 -18.47
N LYS A 8 -15.86 -18.96 -17.89
CA LYS A 8 -17.12 -18.82 -18.61
C LYS A 8 -18.03 -17.81 -17.93
N TYR A 9 -18.81 -17.11 -18.73
CA TYR A 9 -19.83 -16.22 -18.21
C TYR A 9 -20.89 -16.99 -17.43
N SER A 10 -21.25 -16.47 -16.26
CA SER A 10 -22.33 -16.96 -15.41
C SER A 10 -23.28 -15.82 -15.07
N PRO A 11 -24.57 -15.89 -15.45
CA PRO A 11 -25.53 -14.85 -15.12
C PRO A 11 -25.69 -14.58 -13.62
N ASN A 12 -25.51 -15.61 -12.80
CA ASN A 12 -25.59 -15.52 -11.35
C ASN A 12 -24.42 -14.74 -10.72
N VAL A 13 -23.30 -14.67 -11.41
CA VAL A 13 -22.10 -13.91 -11.01
C VAL A 13 -22.06 -12.55 -11.69
N GLY A 14 -22.65 -12.45 -12.87
CA GLY A 14 -22.73 -11.22 -13.65
C GLY A 14 -21.41 -10.81 -14.27
N ARG A 15 -21.20 -9.48 -14.36
CA ARG A 15 -20.10 -8.84 -15.11
C ARG A 15 -18.72 -9.46 -14.86
N MET A 16 -18.40 -9.79 -13.61
CA MET A 16 -17.08 -10.31 -13.26
C MET A 16 -16.73 -11.57 -14.05
N SER A 17 -17.68 -12.50 -14.19
CA SER A 17 -17.47 -13.75 -14.95
C SER A 17 -17.41 -13.56 -16.46
N GLY A 18 -17.79 -12.41 -16.97
CA GLY A 18 -17.70 -12.05 -18.39
C GLY A 18 -16.36 -11.38 -18.76
N MET A 19 -15.53 -11.08 -17.79
CA MET A 19 -14.17 -10.56 -18.04
C MET A 19 -13.21 -11.69 -18.40
N LEU A 20 -12.21 -11.42 -19.24
CA LEU A 20 -11.18 -12.39 -19.54
C LEU A 20 -10.48 -12.84 -18.25
N PRO A 21 -10.23 -14.16 -18.09
CA PRO A 21 -9.47 -14.69 -16.97
C PRO A 21 -8.12 -13.96 -16.80
N GLY A 22 -7.84 -13.52 -15.58
CA GLY A 22 -6.63 -12.76 -15.27
C GLY A 22 -6.73 -11.25 -15.48
N LEU A 23 -7.92 -10.72 -15.84
CA LEU A 23 -8.15 -9.29 -15.94
C LEU A 23 -9.07 -8.78 -14.83
N PHE A 24 -8.79 -7.56 -14.37
CA PHE A 24 -9.59 -6.86 -13.37
C PHE A 24 -9.98 -7.75 -12.17
N GLU A 25 -11.25 -7.78 -11.81
CA GLU A 25 -11.77 -8.56 -10.69
C GLU A 25 -11.74 -10.08 -10.97
N ASN A 26 -11.65 -10.47 -12.23
CA ASN A 26 -11.60 -11.89 -12.62
C ASN A 26 -10.16 -12.44 -12.63
N GLY A 27 -9.50 -12.38 -11.49
CA GLY A 27 -8.17 -12.96 -11.27
C GLY A 27 -6.99 -12.00 -11.48
N GLY A 28 -7.23 -10.74 -11.86
CA GLY A 28 -6.17 -9.73 -11.93
C GLY A 28 -5.65 -9.30 -10.55
N VAL A 29 -4.52 -8.63 -10.52
CA VAL A 29 -4.00 -7.98 -9.30
C VAL A 29 -4.71 -6.63 -9.12
N TYR A 30 -5.67 -6.57 -8.21
CA TYR A 30 -6.45 -5.36 -7.96
C TYR A 30 -5.75 -4.46 -6.94
N CYS A 31 -5.02 -3.46 -7.43
CA CYS A 31 -4.12 -2.63 -6.62
C CYS A 31 -4.87 -1.76 -5.61
N HIS A 32 -6.06 -1.29 -5.92
CA HIS A 32 -6.88 -0.54 -4.99
C HIS A 32 -7.16 -1.34 -3.70
N ALA A 33 -7.66 -2.58 -3.84
CA ALA A 33 -7.89 -3.45 -2.68
C ALA A 33 -6.58 -3.89 -2.01
N THR A 34 -5.47 -3.90 -2.75
CA THR A 34 -4.16 -4.22 -2.20
C THR A 34 -3.70 -3.14 -1.20
N GLY A 35 -4.13 -1.88 -1.38
CA GLY A 35 -3.92 -0.82 -0.39
C GLY A 35 -4.55 -1.15 0.98
N PHE A 36 -5.74 -1.76 0.99
CA PHE A 36 -6.38 -2.23 2.25
C PHE A 36 -5.56 -3.31 2.94
N LYS A 37 -4.96 -4.22 2.14
CA LYS A 37 -4.08 -5.26 2.68
C LYS A 37 -2.86 -4.69 3.38
N ILE A 38 -2.28 -3.60 2.87
CA ILE A 38 -1.14 -2.92 3.52
C ILE A 38 -1.54 -2.46 4.92
N LEU A 39 -2.68 -1.78 5.06
CA LEU A 39 -3.20 -1.35 6.36
C LEU A 39 -3.50 -2.52 7.31
N MET A 40 -4.07 -3.59 6.76
CA MET A 40 -4.34 -4.82 7.52
C MET A 40 -3.05 -5.45 8.04
N ASP A 41 -2.03 -5.58 7.20
CA ASP A 41 -0.74 -6.15 7.61
C ASP A 41 -0.09 -5.28 8.69
N CYS A 42 -0.19 -3.95 8.59
CA CYS A 42 0.30 -3.04 9.65
C CYS A 42 -0.46 -3.24 10.98
N LYS A 43 -1.79 -3.35 10.94
CA LYS A 43 -2.59 -3.64 12.14
C LYS A 43 -2.24 -4.97 12.82
N LEU A 44 -1.74 -5.93 12.04
CA LEU A 44 -1.28 -7.23 12.52
C LEU A 44 0.22 -7.25 12.88
N GLY A 45 0.91 -6.10 12.87
CA GLY A 45 2.34 -5.99 13.14
C GLY A 45 3.23 -6.68 12.11
N ARG A 46 2.78 -6.79 10.85
CA ARG A 46 3.48 -7.48 9.76
C ARG A 46 4.16 -6.49 8.83
N ALA A 47 5.07 -5.68 9.37
CA ALA A 47 5.72 -4.56 8.70
C ALA A 47 6.37 -4.96 7.36
N GLU A 48 7.16 -6.04 7.35
CA GLU A 48 7.85 -6.52 6.15
C GLU A 48 6.87 -6.94 5.05
N LYS A 49 5.72 -7.54 5.43
CA LYS A 49 4.67 -7.89 4.46
C LYS A 49 3.98 -6.67 3.89
N ALA A 50 3.70 -5.68 4.72
CA ALA A 50 3.12 -4.41 4.30
C ALA A 50 4.03 -3.69 3.30
N LEU A 51 5.32 -3.53 3.64
CA LEU A 51 6.30 -2.89 2.76
C LEU A 51 6.52 -3.69 1.47
N CYS A 52 6.67 -5.02 1.55
CA CYS A 52 6.79 -5.88 0.36
C CYS A 52 5.56 -5.74 -0.56
N THR A 53 4.37 -5.64 0.01
CA THR A 53 3.13 -5.46 -0.77
C THR A 53 3.13 -4.09 -1.45
N LEU A 54 3.49 -3.02 -0.73
CA LEU A 54 3.60 -1.68 -1.28
C LEU A 54 4.60 -1.63 -2.44
N LYS A 55 5.83 -2.12 -2.23
CA LYS A 55 6.89 -2.17 -3.27
C LYS A 55 6.44 -2.88 -4.55
N LYS A 56 5.56 -3.89 -4.46
CA LYS A 56 5.07 -4.64 -5.64
C LYS A 56 4.07 -3.89 -6.49
N ILE A 57 3.34 -2.94 -5.91
CA ILE A 57 2.28 -2.20 -6.61
C ILE A 57 2.62 -0.72 -6.82
N MET A 58 3.79 -0.28 -6.33
CA MET A 58 4.30 1.07 -6.61
C MET A 58 4.48 1.27 -8.12
N PRO A 59 4.31 2.52 -8.60
CA PRO A 59 4.69 2.88 -9.95
C PRO A 59 6.15 2.49 -10.23
N ASP A 60 6.42 2.05 -11.44
CA ASP A 60 7.76 1.66 -11.90
C ASP A 60 8.47 0.67 -10.97
N SER A 61 7.73 -0.30 -10.45
CA SER A 61 8.28 -1.32 -9.55
C SER A 61 9.38 -2.12 -10.26
N GLU A 62 10.45 -2.44 -9.55
CA GLU A 62 11.61 -3.19 -10.07
C GLU A 62 11.22 -4.47 -10.82
N LYS A 63 10.20 -5.19 -10.34
CA LYS A 63 9.74 -6.46 -10.95
C LYS A 63 8.71 -6.27 -12.05
N ASN A 64 8.17 -5.08 -12.21
CA ASN A 64 7.20 -4.74 -13.26
C ASN A 64 7.36 -3.28 -13.65
N PRO A 65 8.47 -2.91 -14.30
CA PRO A 65 8.77 -1.55 -14.67
C PRO A 65 7.76 -1.00 -15.70
N SER A 66 7.73 0.30 -15.85
CA SER A 66 6.83 1.02 -16.78
C SER A 66 6.97 0.54 -18.21
N THR A 67 8.17 0.17 -18.64
CA THR A 67 8.44 -0.40 -19.98
C THR A 67 7.72 -1.74 -20.18
N GLN A 68 7.52 -2.52 -19.14
CA GLN A 68 6.77 -3.77 -19.17
C GLN A 68 5.29 -3.55 -18.92
N SER A 69 4.93 -2.81 -17.89
CA SER A 69 3.53 -2.61 -17.48
C SER A 69 2.76 -1.70 -18.45
N GLY A 70 3.43 -0.77 -19.09
CA GLY A 70 2.80 0.27 -19.90
C GLY A 70 2.11 1.37 -19.11
N ALA A 71 2.25 1.37 -17.78
CA ALA A 71 1.82 2.49 -16.94
C ALA A 71 2.89 3.59 -16.95
N GLU A 72 2.49 4.82 -16.70
CA GLU A 72 3.42 5.92 -16.45
C GLU A 72 4.24 5.66 -15.18
N PRO A 73 5.55 6.00 -15.16
CA PRO A 73 6.45 5.60 -14.06
C PRO A 73 6.15 6.26 -12.70
N TYR A 74 5.24 7.21 -12.68
CA TYR A 74 4.84 7.97 -11.48
C TYR A 74 3.35 7.82 -11.13
N VAL A 75 2.61 6.93 -11.82
CA VAL A 75 1.17 6.77 -11.64
C VAL A 75 0.83 5.38 -11.12
N PHE A 76 0.06 5.34 -10.03
CA PHE A 76 -0.53 4.09 -9.57
C PHE A 76 -1.62 3.62 -10.54
N THR A 77 -1.60 2.34 -10.86
CA THR A 77 -2.65 1.70 -11.66
C THR A 77 -3.74 1.07 -10.77
N ASN A 78 -4.93 0.89 -11.34
CA ASN A 78 -6.01 0.18 -10.67
C ASN A 78 -5.74 -1.32 -10.57
N CYS A 79 -5.25 -1.92 -11.64
CA CYS A 79 -4.93 -3.35 -11.65
C CYS A 79 -3.82 -3.70 -12.64
N TYR A 80 -3.17 -4.84 -12.37
CA TYR A 80 -2.28 -5.52 -13.30
C TYR A 80 -2.88 -6.84 -13.74
N SER A 81 -2.64 -7.20 -15.01
CA SER A 81 -3.11 -8.47 -15.57
C SER A 81 -2.26 -9.65 -15.08
N THR A 82 -2.92 -10.77 -14.77
CA THR A 82 -2.30 -12.10 -14.61
C THR A 82 -2.54 -12.99 -15.83
N HIS A 83 -3.27 -12.52 -16.84
CA HIS A 83 -3.53 -13.28 -18.07
C HIS A 83 -2.21 -13.53 -18.80
N PRO A 84 -1.90 -14.77 -19.25
CA PRO A 84 -0.61 -15.10 -19.84
C PRO A 84 -0.15 -14.16 -20.97
N LYS A 85 -1.04 -13.83 -21.89
CA LYS A 85 -0.74 -12.92 -23.02
C LYS A 85 -0.48 -11.47 -22.58
N TYR A 86 -1.05 -11.03 -21.49
CA TYR A 86 -1.02 -9.63 -21.01
C TYR A 86 -0.40 -9.53 -19.61
N TYR A 87 0.43 -10.49 -19.24
CA TYR A 87 0.99 -10.56 -17.89
C TYR A 87 1.74 -9.29 -17.50
N GLY A 88 1.38 -8.73 -16.35
CA GLY A 88 1.97 -7.51 -15.81
C GLY A 88 1.49 -6.20 -16.48
N LYS A 89 0.67 -6.26 -17.54
CA LYS A 89 0.11 -5.04 -18.15
C LYS A 89 -0.84 -4.33 -17.20
N SER A 90 -0.71 -3.01 -17.14
CA SER A 90 -1.54 -2.12 -16.31
C SER A 90 -2.86 -1.79 -16.99
N TYR A 91 -3.87 -1.56 -16.17
CA TYR A 91 -5.18 -1.09 -16.60
C TYR A 91 -5.69 0.00 -15.66
N TRP A 92 -6.27 1.05 -16.24
CA TRP A 92 -6.86 2.17 -15.53
C TRP A 92 -5.87 2.86 -14.59
N SER A 93 -4.77 3.35 -15.15
CA SER A 93 -3.99 4.39 -14.51
C SER A 93 -4.84 5.68 -14.39
N TRP A 94 -4.57 6.53 -13.44
CA TRP A 94 -5.28 7.76 -13.11
C TRP A 94 -6.69 7.58 -12.49
N THR A 95 -7.53 6.72 -13.01
CA THR A 95 -8.91 6.51 -12.56
C THR A 95 -9.00 5.45 -11.46
N THR A 96 -8.30 5.66 -10.36
CA THR A 96 -8.22 4.68 -9.26
C THR A 96 -7.98 5.35 -7.91
N GLY A 97 -8.50 4.75 -6.86
CA GLY A 97 -8.17 5.11 -5.49
C GLY A 97 -6.87 4.45 -4.95
N THR A 98 -6.13 3.74 -5.80
CA THR A 98 -4.91 3.00 -5.37
C THR A 98 -3.89 3.92 -4.71
N SER A 99 -3.59 5.09 -5.31
CA SER A 99 -2.62 6.03 -4.75
C SER A 99 -3.02 6.50 -3.35
N ALA A 100 -4.27 6.92 -3.18
CA ALA A 100 -4.78 7.40 -1.89
C ALA A 100 -4.67 6.32 -0.80
N TRP A 101 -5.02 5.08 -1.13
CA TRP A 101 -4.95 3.97 -0.18
C TRP A 101 -3.51 3.50 0.09
N CYS A 102 -2.62 3.55 -0.90
CA CYS A 102 -1.21 3.28 -0.69
C CYS A 102 -0.54 4.35 0.17
N MET A 103 -0.85 5.63 -0.08
CA MET A 103 -0.38 6.74 0.77
C MET A 103 -0.90 6.63 2.19
N LYS A 104 -2.19 6.29 2.35
CA LYS A 104 -2.75 6.00 3.67
C LYS A 104 -2.06 4.81 4.34
N GLY A 105 -1.79 3.75 3.58
CA GLY A 105 -1.03 2.58 4.04
C GLY A 105 0.39 2.93 4.51
N LEU A 106 1.06 3.84 3.79
CA LEU A 106 2.39 4.32 4.16
C LEU A 106 2.33 5.20 5.43
N TYR A 107 1.50 6.25 5.43
CA TYR A 107 1.49 7.23 6.51
C TYR A 107 0.82 6.71 7.79
N GLU A 108 -0.40 6.16 7.67
CA GLU A 108 -1.16 5.71 8.82
C GLU A 108 -0.86 4.25 9.22
N GLY A 109 -0.33 3.46 8.28
CA GLY A 109 0.06 2.07 8.50
C GLY A 109 1.53 1.95 8.89
N ILE A 110 2.43 2.08 7.92
CA ILE A 110 3.87 1.81 8.12
C ILE A 110 4.50 2.86 9.04
N MET A 111 4.33 4.15 8.74
CA MET A 111 4.78 5.24 9.60
C MET A 111 3.94 5.36 10.88
N GLY A 112 2.71 4.87 10.85
CA GLY A 112 1.82 4.80 12.00
C GLY A 112 1.31 6.14 12.51
N VAL A 113 1.38 7.21 11.70
CA VAL A 113 0.95 8.56 12.09
C VAL A 113 -0.49 8.79 11.66
N LYS A 114 -1.40 8.76 12.64
CA LYS A 114 -2.84 8.91 12.43
C LYS A 114 -3.37 10.17 13.09
N ARG A 115 -4.46 10.69 12.53
CA ARG A 115 -5.22 11.78 13.13
C ARG A 115 -6.28 11.21 14.06
N GLY A 116 -6.20 11.56 15.33
CA GLY A 116 -7.22 11.27 16.34
C GLY A 116 -8.02 12.52 16.73
N TYR A 117 -9.02 12.33 17.57
CA TYR A 117 -9.81 13.44 18.11
C TYR A 117 -9.00 14.30 19.07
N ASP A 118 -8.14 13.70 19.86
CA ASP A 118 -7.37 14.41 20.90
C ASP A 118 -6.00 14.89 20.41
N GLY A 119 -5.50 14.33 19.28
CA GLY A 119 -4.17 14.67 18.77
C GLY A 119 -3.73 13.75 17.65
N LEU A 120 -2.43 13.70 17.43
CA LEU A 120 -1.80 12.71 16.58
C LEU A 120 -1.52 11.44 17.39
N GLU A 121 -1.93 10.29 16.84
CA GLU A 121 -1.54 8.98 17.33
C GLU A 121 -0.32 8.51 16.55
N ILE A 122 0.74 8.09 17.26
CA ILE A 122 1.98 7.61 16.63
C ILE A 122 2.19 6.15 17.06
N THR A 123 1.90 5.22 16.15
CA THR A 123 1.99 3.77 16.37
C THR A 123 2.64 3.10 15.16
N PRO A 124 3.96 3.23 14.97
CA PRO A 124 4.63 2.76 13.78
C PRO A 124 4.60 1.22 13.66
N CYS A 125 4.36 0.75 12.42
CA CYS A 125 4.62 -0.62 12.02
C CYS A 125 5.87 -0.63 11.13
N PHE A 126 6.99 -0.31 11.74
CA PHE A 126 8.21 0.06 11.05
C PHE A 126 8.98 -1.19 10.58
N PRO A 127 9.33 -1.29 9.27
CA PRO A 127 10.07 -2.42 8.76
C PRO A 127 11.49 -2.46 9.35
N LYS A 128 11.97 -3.63 9.68
CA LYS A 128 13.31 -3.79 10.25
C LYS A 128 14.47 -3.35 9.33
N GLU A 129 14.23 -3.30 8.01
CA GLU A 129 15.23 -2.83 7.03
C GLU A 129 15.38 -1.30 7.01
N TRP A 130 14.48 -0.57 7.68
CA TRP A 130 14.56 0.89 7.80
C TRP A 130 15.19 1.29 9.14
N GLU A 131 16.34 1.93 9.07
CA GLU A 131 17.00 2.49 10.26
C GLU A 131 16.36 3.79 10.70
N ARG A 132 15.91 4.59 9.73
CA ARG A 132 15.31 5.90 9.95
C ARG A 132 14.33 6.24 8.85
N ALA A 133 13.25 6.90 9.23
CA ALA A 133 12.36 7.59 8.30
C ALA A 133 11.84 8.87 8.94
N GLU A 134 11.49 9.83 8.10
CA GLU A 134 10.94 11.11 8.57
C GLU A 134 9.79 11.56 7.69
N MET A 135 8.90 12.34 8.28
CA MET A 135 7.80 12.98 7.57
C MET A 135 7.38 14.27 8.28
N THR A 136 6.87 15.21 7.51
CA THR A 136 6.14 16.37 8.06
C THR A 136 4.65 16.15 7.91
N ARG A 137 3.91 16.36 8.98
CA ARG A 137 2.46 16.24 9.02
C ARG A 137 1.83 17.53 9.49
N HIS A 138 1.06 18.17 8.61
CA HIS A 138 0.21 19.27 9.00
C HIS A 138 -1.06 18.77 9.71
N PHE A 139 -1.30 19.27 10.94
CA PHE A 139 -2.47 18.92 11.72
C PHE A 139 -2.84 20.04 12.70
N ARG A 140 -4.10 20.51 12.68
CA ARG A 140 -4.64 21.55 13.57
C ARG A 140 -3.78 22.79 13.67
N ASN A 141 -3.46 23.41 12.53
CA ASN A 141 -2.66 24.64 12.41
C ASN A 141 -1.20 24.53 12.90
N ALA A 142 -0.67 23.31 13.04
CA ALA A 142 0.72 23.06 13.36
C ALA A 142 1.35 22.08 12.38
N ASP A 143 2.63 22.25 12.13
CA ASP A 143 3.45 21.30 11.38
C ASP A 143 4.25 20.44 12.36
N TYR A 144 4.04 19.14 12.28
CA TYR A 144 4.77 18.15 13.07
C TYR A 144 5.86 17.53 12.21
N HIS A 145 7.11 17.75 12.58
CA HIS A 145 8.24 17.03 12.00
C HIS A 145 8.47 15.75 12.81
N ILE A 146 8.16 14.61 12.20
CA ILE A 146 8.17 13.32 12.87
C ILE A 146 9.34 12.50 12.33
N VAL A 147 10.23 12.10 13.22
CA VAL A 147 11.37 11.23 12.94
C VAL A 147 11.15 9.91 13.67
N ILE A 148 11.24 8.81 12.93
CA ILE A 148 11.17 7.46 13.48
C ILE A 148 12.55 6.83 13.30
N GLU A 149 13.17 6.40 14.40
CA GLU A 149 14.48 5.80 14.41
C GLU A 149 14.42 4.35 14.89
N ASN A 150 15.11 3.47 14.18
CA ASN A 150 15.24 2.05 14.48
C ASN A 150 16.71 1.62 14.26
N PRO A 151 17.68 2.22 14.98
CA PRO A 151 19.11 2.03 14.70
C PRO A 151 19.59 0.60 14.90
N GLN A 152 18.79 -0.24 15.54
CA GLN A 152 19.10 -1.66 15.74
C GLN A 152 18.40 -2.58 14.75
N CYS A 153 17.65 -2.04 13.80
CA CYS A 153 16.90 -2.80 12.79
C CYS A 153 16.07 -3.93 13.41
N ARG A 154 15.48 -3.68 14.58
CA ARG A 154 14.66 -4.66 15.32
C ARG A 154 13.20 -4.51 14.96
N LYS A 155 12.44 -5.57 15.14
CA LYS A 155 10.98 -5.48 15.18
C LYS A 155 10.61 -4.67 16.43
N ALA A 156 10.07 -3.47 16.24
CA ALA A 156 9.73 -2.58 17.34
C ALA A 156 8.71 -3.27 18.28
N VAL A 157 9.09 -3.42 19.54
CA VAL A 157 8.21 -3.95 20.61
C VAL A 157 7.83 -2.82 21.55
N THR A 158 8.65 -1.77 21.62
CA THR A 158 8.43 -0.62 22.51
C THR A 158 8.87 0.64 21.76
N SER A 159 8.04 1.66 21.79
CA SER A 159 8.36 2.97 21.23
C SER A 159 8.46 3.98 22.38
N VAL A 160 9.46 4.84 22.29
CA VAL A 160 9.57 6.04 23.12
C VAL A 160 9.23 7.21 22.21
N ILE A 161 8.32 8.07 22.64
CA ILE A 161 7.96 9.28 21.92
C ILE A 161 8.57 10.46 22.65
N ILE A 162 9.32 11.31 21.92
CA ILE A 162 9.90 12.54 22.43
C ILE A 162 9.27 13.68 21.63
N ALA A 163 8.61 14.60 22.30
CA ALA A 163 8.08 15.81 21.71
C ALA A 163 8.82 17.02 22.30
N ASP A 164 9.44 17.82 21.44
CA ASP A 164 10.22 19.02 21.82
C ASP A 164 11.25 18.74 22.93
N GLY A 165 11.90 17.59 22.86
CA GLY A 165 12.92 17.16 23.83
C GLY A 165 12.36 16.52 25.11
N THR A 166 11.05 16.41 25.26
CA THR A 166 10.41 15.81 26.44
C THR A 166 9.78 14.47 26.07
N GLN A 167 10.05 13.44 26.85
CA GLN A 167 9.38 12.15 26.71
C GLN A 167 7.92 12.25 27.15
N ILE A 168 7.00 11.75 26.31
CA ILE A 168 5.56 11.75 26.53
C ILE A 168 4.99 10.33 26.48
#